data_9cf8a9688d5258fc93ff68a18c9623d7
#
_entry.id   9cf8a9688d5258fc93ff68a18c9623d7
#
_cell.length_a   1.000
_cell.length_b   1.000
_cell.length_c   1.000
_cell.angle_alpha   90.00
_cell.angle_beta   90.00
_cell.angle_gamma   90.00
#
_symmetry.space_group_name_H-M   'P 1'
#
loop_
_entity.id
_entity.type
_entity.pdbx_description
1 polymer ?
#
loop_
_entity_poly.entity_id
_entity_poly.type
_entity_poly.pdbx_seq_one_letter_code
_entity_poly.pdbx_strand_id
1 'polypeptide(L)'
;PPRRSIRSAVWLLLLLGVACAPVAPIGSVEVTLVVDGETRTMTTEADTVRGLLAEAGVTLDEDDRVTPPENTFLTNGLTVRVVRVEVENETEQRTIPYEREIVRDVTVPAGETRLLRAGVNGIEEITYAITLEDGEVVERRIARREMVQEVENEVMLVGAREEVTTVPISGTMAYLANQNAWMMRGTTGNRRRLTSSGDLDGRVFELSPDGSSLLFTRTATDTETLNTLWIVDTLTADAQPVPVDVENVLWAGWSSDGDRVAFTTATVREEAPGWEASNDLHTASLRARDGALLGRREVMPTSAGGAYGWWGTTFAWAPPTDDLPAVLAYARADEVGLVRLTDGQMTPLVTFPPYRTRAAWAWTPPLAWSPDGRFIATLVHGPPPSGELPEDSPVFDLTVLGFTADEDDVITSTVTAELASEVGMWAPLSFFPDGDRILFGRARIPYNSNTSDYDLFSMDRDGSERAPYFVTEDHEPGLEYQTLAWAPDGARIALLFQGDIYLVGDEGTSFRRVTDEGTATQIRWVRGASPE
;
A
#
# COMPACT_ATOMS: atom_id res chain seq x y z
N PRO A 1 -33.07 -17.66 42.69
CA PRO A 1 -33.56 -17.34 44.03
C PRO A 1 -32.92 -18.29 45.05
N PRO A 2 -32.62 -17.92 46.28
CA PRO A 2 -33.59 -17.26 47.11
C PRO A 2 -33.07 -16.06 47.93
N ARG A 3 -34.03 -15.25 48.28
CA ARG A 3 -34.22 -14.33 49.38
C ARG A 3 -33.62 -14.73 50.75
N ARG A 4 -33.23 -13.71 51.51
CA ARG A 4 -33.41 -13.52 52.97
C ARG A 4 -32.52 -12.34 53.40
N SER A 5 -32.83 -11.43 54.23
CA SER A 5 -33.92 -10.97 55.08
C SER A 5 -33.32 -9.91 56.01
N ILE A 6 -34.02 -8.83 56.13
CA ILE A 6 -34.05 -7.74 57.12
C ILE A 6 -33.51 -8.12 58.48
N ARG A 7 -32.70 -7.26 59.13
CA ARG A 7 -32.79 -6.98 60.57
C ARG A 7 -32.39 -5.54 60.84
N SER A 8 -33.43 -4.81 61.30
CA SER A 8 -33.35 -3.51 61.92
C SER A 8 -32.64 -3.61 63.28
N ALA A 9 -31.83 -2.63 63.61
CA ALA A 9 -31.43 -2.34 64.99
C ALA A 9 -31.52 -0.84 65.22
N VAL A 10 -32.48 -0.47 66.03
CA VAL A 10 -32.71 0.85 66.65
C VAL A 10 -31.58 1.08 67.64
N TRP A 11 -30.90 2.20 67.62
CA TRP A 11 -30.09 2.73 68.72
C TRP A 11 -30.39 4.19 68.96
N LEU A 12 -30.83 4.40 70.15
CA LEU A 12 -31.21 5.49 71.02
C LEU A 12 -30.37 6.77 70.87
N LEU A 13 -31.02 7.90 70.62
CA LEU A 13 -30.50 9.26 70.76
C LEU A 13 -30.09 9.56 72.22
N LEU A 14 -28.83 9.90 72.44
CA LEU A 14 -28.34 10.61 73.58
C LEU A 14 -27.91 12.02 73.11
N LEU A 15 -28.78 13.00 73.43
CA LEU A 15 -28.49 14.43 73.32
C LEU A 15 -27.53 14.80 74.47
N LEU A 16 -26.24 15.03 74.09
CA LEU A 16 -25.31 15.79 74.93
C LEU A 16 -25.27 17.23 74.42
N GLY A 17 -25.95 18.11 75.19
CA GLY A 17 -25.82 19.55 74.97
C GLY A 17 -24.41 20.00 75.26
N VAL A 18 -23.71 20.41 74.23
CA VAL A 18 -22.47 21.19 74.36
C VAL A 18 -22.87 22.64 74.46
N ALA A 19 -22.72 23.17 75.64
CA ALA A 19 -22.87 24.60 75.92
C ALA A 19 -21.80 25.34 75.08
N CYS A 20 -22.22 26.17 74.12
CA CYS A 20 -21.36 27.20 73.55
C CYS A 20 -20.98 28.19 74.65
N ALA A 21 -19.78 28.06 75.13
CA ALA A 21 -19.16 29.15 75.83
C ALA A 21 -18.96 30.31 74.87
N PRO A 22 -19.28 31.55 75.13
CA PRO A 22 -18.91 32.68 74.30
C PRO A 22 -17.40 32.74 74.27
N VAL A 23 -16.83 32.66 73.07
CA VAL A 23 -15.41 32.97 72.84
C VAL A 23 -15.25 34.42 73.27
N ALA A 24 -14.41 34.66 74.26
CA ALA A 24 -14.02 36.00 74.63
C ALA A 24 -13.43 36.71 73.39
N PRO A 25 -13.67 38.00 73.18
CA PRO A 25 -13.06 38.75 72.09
C PRO A 25 -11.55 38.60 72.24
N ILE A 26 -10.94 38.07 71.22
CA ILE A 26 -9.48 37.92 71.10
C ILE A 26 -8.96 39.34 71.09
N GLY A 27 -8.14 39.69 72.07
CA GLY A 27 -7.47 40.99 72.09
C GLY A 27 -6.65 41.18 70.87
N SER A 28 -6.44 42.44 70.50
CA SER A 28 -5.63 42.76 69.31
C SER A 28 -4.31 42.00 69.28
N VAL A 29 -3.99 41.41 68.15
CA VAL A 29 -2.74 40.67 67.94
C VAL A 29 -1.80 41.48 67.05
N GLU A 30 -0.50 41.39 67.35
CA GLU A 30 0.54 42.00 66.51
C GLU A 30 0.95 40.97 65.43
N VAL A 31 0.84 41.36 64.17
CA VAL A 31 1.18 40.51 63.01
C VAL A 31 2.07 41.26 62.06
N THR A 32 2.90 40.51 61.33
CA THR A 32 3.76 41.08 60.30
C THR A 32 3.15 40.74 58.94
N LEU A 33 2.84 41.76 58.13
CA LEU A 33 2.35 41.62 56.78
C LEU A 33 3.49 41.94 55.79
N VAL A 34 3.78 41.04 54.91
CA VAL A 34 4.74 41.18 53.80
C VAL A 34 3.94 41.17 52.51
N VAL A 35 3.90 42.28 51.81
CA VAL A 35 3.18 42.42 50.55
C VAL A 35 3.84 43.55 49.69
N ASP A 36 3.89 43.34 48.37
CA ASP A 36 4.41 44.30 47.38
C ASP A 36 5.85 44.79 47.73
N GLY A 37 6.69 43.85 48.23
CA GLY A 37 8.06 44.14 48.64
C GLY A 37 8.20 44.89 49.96
N GLU A 38 7.09 45.30 50.62
CA GLU A 38 7.10 45.98 51.91
C GLU A 38 6.78 45.01 53.07
N THR A 39 7.43 45.24 54.21
CA THR A 39 7.14 44.51 55.46
C THR A 39 6.57 45.51 56.44
N ARG A 40 5.33 45.27 56.93
CA ARG A 40 4.62 46.14 57.87
C ARG A 40 4.23 45.31 59.07
N THR A 41 4.56 45.76 60.27
CA THR A 41 4.05 45.21 61.49
C THR A 41 2.84 46.02 61.91
N MET A 42 1.71 45.37 62.15
CA MET A 42 0.45 46.02 62.51
C MET A 42 -0.29 45.27 63.61
N THR A 43 -1.00 46.03 64.42
CA THR A 43 -1.87 45.49 65.44
C THR A 43 -3.28 45.44 64.85
N THR A 44 -3.91 44.29 64.87
CA THR A 44 -5.24 44.06 64.29
C THR A 44 -6.17 43.34 65.26
N GLU A 45 -7.46 43.61 65.11
CA GLU A 45 -8.54 42.90 65.79
C GLU A 45 -9.20 41.84 64.89
N ALA A 46 -8.70 41.69 63.64
CA ALA A 46 -9.21 40.67 62.72
C ALA A 46 -8.94 39.27 63.24
N ASP A 47 -9.88 38.35 63.04
CA ASP A 47 -9.75 36.95 63.48
C ASP A 47 -8.93 36.10 62.49
N THR A 48 -8.88 36.49 61.23
CA THR A 48 -8.28 35.68 60.18
C THR A 48 -7.37 36.49 59.25
N VAL A 49 -6.49 35.82 58.48
CA VAL A 49 -5.65 36.42 57.47
C VAL A 49 -6.48 37.23 56.46
N ARG A 50 -7.63 36.77 56.04
CA ARG A 50 -8.55 37.49 55.16
C ARG A 50 -8.98 38.84 55.77
N GLY A 51 -9.33 38.83 57.06
CA GLY A 51 -9.69 40.07 57.77
C GLY A 51 -8.53 41.04 57.85
N LEU A 52 -7.32 40.56 58.11
CA LEU A 52 -6.09 41.35 58.13
C LEU A 52 -5.83 42.02 56.76
N LEU A 53 -5.93 41.23 55.67
CA LEU A 53 -5.70 41.76 54.31
C LEU A 53 -6.73 42.84 53.97
N ALA A 54 -8.02 42.64 54.33
CA ALA A 54 -9.08 43.63 54.13
C ALA A 54 -8.82 44.93 54.94
N GLU A 55 -8.37 44.82 56.20
CA GLU A 55 -8.04 45.93 57.06
C GLU A 55 -6.82 46.69 56.52
N ALA A 56 -5.81 45.96 55.99
CA ALA A 56 -4.63 46.54 55.38
C ALA A 56 -4.89 47.15 53.98
N GLY A 57 -6.09 46.95 53.42
CA GLY A 57 -6.45 47.43 52.09
C GLY A 57 -5.79 46.63 50.95
N VAL A 58 -5.38 45.40 51.23
CA VAL A 58 -4.75 44.49 50.24
C VAL A 58 -5.84 43.72 49.53
N THR A 59 -6.00 43.93 48.24
CA THR A 59 -6.84 43.11 47.36
C THR A 59 -5.99 42.02 46.75
N LEU A 60 -6.56 40.83 46.62
CA LEU A 60 -5.92 39.69 45.98
C LEU A 60 -6.56 39.43 44.61
N ASP A 61 -5.72 39.14 43.63
CA ASP A 61 -6.16 38.62 42.38
C ASP A 61 -6.31 37.09 42.48
N GLU A 62 -6.90 36.46 41.43
CA GLU A 62 -7.24 35.03 41.47
C GLU A 62 -6.00 34.14 41.59
N ASP A 63 -4.87 34.55 41.04
CA ASP A 63 -3.64 33.81 41.02
C ASP A 63 -2.71 34.14 42.19
N ASP A 64 -2.99 35.20 42.98
CA ASP A 64 -2.15 35.61 44.11
C ASP A 64 -2.07 34.54 45.18
N ARG A 65 -0.91 34.42 45.81
CA ARG A 65 -0.68 33.42 46.85
C ARG A 65 -0.49 34.07 48.20
N VAL A 66 -1.24 33.57 49.17
CA VAL A 66 -1.17 34.03 50.57
C VAL A 66 -0.68 32.88 51.47
N THR A 67 0.34 33.16 52.25
CA THR A 67 0.87 32.21 53.23
C THR A 67 0.96 32.88 54.60
N PRO A 68 0.29 32.33 55.64
CA PRO A 68 -0.64 31.19 55.65
C PRO A 68 -1.95 31.51 54.87
N PRO A 69 -2.73 30.45 54.50
CA PRO A 69 -3.99 30.65 53.75
C PRO A 69 -4.97 31.63 54.45
N GLU A 70 -5.79 32.31 53.65
CA GLU A 70 -6.69 33.36 54.08
C GLU A 70 -7.61 33.01 55.27
N ASN A 71 -7.99 31.73 55.44
CA ASN A 71 -8.85 31.27 56.53
C ASN A 71 -8.10 30.95 57.83
N THR A 72 -6.77 31.14 57.85
CA THR A 72 -5.96 30.89 59.06
C THR A 72 -6.25 31.93 60.11
N PHE A 73 -6.47 31.51 61.37
CA PHE A 73 -6.63 32.41 62.49
C PHE A 73 -5.33 33.12 62.83
N LEU A 74 -5.42 34.42 63.13
CA LEU A 74 -4.27 35.21 63.49
C LEU A 74 -3.80 34.90 64.91
N THR A 75 -2.51 34.85 65.09
CA THR A 75 -1.82 34.70 66.38
C THR A 75 -0.73 35.75 66.52
N ASN A 76 -0.42 36.12 67.74
CA ASN A 76 0.59 37.12 67.98
C ASN A 76 1.99 36.72 67.41
N GLY A 77 2.58 37.57 66.60
CA GLY A 77 3.83 37.33 65.90
C GLY A 77 3.71 36.54 64.60
N LEU A 78 2.49 36.25 64.11
CA LEU A 78 2.30 35.57 62.82
C LEU A 78 2.80 36.47 61.67
N THR A 79 3.54 35.89 60.74
CA THR A 79 3.90 36.56 59.52
C THR A 79 2.99 36.07 58.38
N VAL A 80 2.31 37.01 57.72
CA VAL A 80 1.47 36.79 56.56
C VAL A 80 2.23 37.34 55.34
N ARG A 81 2.45 36.52 54.37
CA ARG A 81 3.11 36.87 53.12
C ARG A 81 2.11 36.78 51.98
N VAL A 82 2.00 37.82 51.20
CA VAL A 82 1.31 37.86 49.91
C VAL A 82 2.36 37.88 48.83
N VAL A 83 2.27 36.96 47.88
CA VAL A 83 3.07 36.91 46.68
C VAL A 83 2.16 37.27 45.52
N ARG A 84 2.50 38.31 44.80
CA ARG A 84 1.79 38.73 43.58
C ARG A 84 2.15 37.81 42.45
N VAL A 85 1.14 37.19 41.84
CA VAL A 85 1.35 36.30 40.71
C VAL A 85 0.73 36.89 39.46
N GLU A 86 1.55 37.22 38.48
CA GLU A 86 1.12 37.71 37.18
C GLU A 86 1.53 36.71 36.09
N VAL A 87 0.64 36.54 35.12
CA VAL A 87 0.95 35.69 33.95
C VAL A 87 0.94 36.57 32.70
N GLU A 88 2.11 36.76 32.13
CA GLU A 88 2.28 37.48 30.89
C GLU A 88 2.45 36.50 29.71
N ASN A 89 1.97 36.91 28.53
CA ASN A 89 2.19 36.15 27.31
C ASN A 89 3.23 36.88 26.44
N GLU A 90 4.30 36.16 26.13
CA GLU A 90 5.31 36.57 25.19
C GLU A 90 5.22 35.72 23.92
N THR A 91 5.16 36.35 22.77
CA THR A 91 5.09 35.65 21.48
C THR A 91 6.39 35.82 20.73
N GLU A 92 6.96 34.70 20.29
CA GLU A 92 8.18 34.62 19.50
C GLU A 92 7.88 33.90 18.18
N GLN A 93 8.36 34.46 17.07
CA GLN A 93 8.29 33.75 15.78
C GLN A 93 9.61 33.06 15.49
N ARG A 94 9.50 31.78 15.16
CA ARG A 94 10.63 30.94 14.80
C ARG A 94 10.52 30.52 13.34
N THR A 95 11.57 30.76 12.58
CA THR A 95 11.68 30.27 11.21
C THR A 95 12.07 28.80 11.21
N ILE A 96 11.31 27.98 10.49
CA ILE A 96 11.62 26.57 10.20
C ILE A 96 12.18 26.55 8.77
N PRO A 97 13.46 26.22 8.59
CA PRO A 97 14.03 26.17 7.25
C PRO A 97 13.42 25.02 6.45
N TYR A 98 13.21 25.24 5.17
CA TYR A 98 12.85 24.19 4.24
C TYR A 98 14.03 23.24 4.02
N GLU A 99 13.73 22.00 3.66
CA GLU A 99 14.71 21.02 3.21
C GLU A 99 14.75 20.98 1.69
N ARG A 100 15.89 20.54 1.14
CA ARG A 100 16.04 20.29 -0.29
C ARG A 100 15.79 18.83 -0.56
N GLU A 101 14.77 18.55 -1.36
CA GLU A 101 14.42 17.25 -1.88
C GLU A 101 14.98 17.12 -3.31
N ILE A 102 15.73 16.05 -3.56
CA ILE A 102 16.29 15.75 -4.88
C ILE A 102 15.48 14.63 -5.47
N VAL A 103 14.80 14.93 -6.57
CA VAL A 103 14.02 13.95 -7.34
C VAL A 103 14.78 13.66 -8.64
N ARG A 104 15.10 12.40 -8.88
CA ARG A 104 15.66 11.98 -10.16
C ARG A 104 14.53 11.83 -11.17
N ASP A 105 14.63 12.52 -12.28
CA ASP A 105 13.61 12.57 -13.33
C ASP A 105 14.22 12.16 -14.68
N VAL A 106 13.67 11.09 -15.26
CA VAL A 106 14.10 10.57 -16.56
C VAL A 106 13.66 11.45 -17.74
N THR A 107 12.80 12.44 -17.53
CA THR A 107 12.45 13.43 -18.57
C THR A 107 13.54 14.49 -18.72
N VAL A 108 14.41 14.63 -17.70
CA VAL A 108 15.55 15.55 -17.70
C VAL A 108 16.82 14.78 -18.10
N PRO A 109 17.61 15.29 -19.06
CA PRO A 109 18.86 14.65 -19.47
C PRO A 109 19.84 14.46 -18.31
N ALA A 110 20.58 13.36 -18.29
CA ALA A 110 21.58 13.10 -17.26
C ALA A 110 22.59 14.26 -17.16
N GLY A 111 22.86 14.69 -15.95
CA GLY A 111 23.75 15.84 -15.67
C GLY A 111 23.08 17.22 -15.72
N GLU A 112 21.82 17.30 -16.09
CA GLU A 112 21.04 18.53 -15.97
C GLU A 112 20.25 18.56 -14.66
N THR A 113 19.99 19.76 -14.15
CA THR A 113 19.13 19.96 -12.98
C THR A 113 18.06 21.00 -13.29
N ARG A 114 16.87 20.80 -12.78
CA ARG A 114 15.75 21.72 -12.96
C ARG A 114 15.04 21.93 -11.63
N LEU A 115 14.83 23.19 -11.27
CA LEU A 115 14.01 23.53 -10.11
C LEU A 115 12.54 23.26 -10.44
N LEU A 116 11.92 22.32 -9.73
CA LEU A 116 10.50 22.00 -9.87
C LEU A 116 9.66 22.89 -8.95
N ARG A 117 10.09 23.05 -7.71
CA ARG A 117 9.41 23.88 -6.72
C ARG A 117 10.45 24.59 -5.86
N ALA A 118 10.31 25.90 -5.71
CA ALA A 118 11.14 26.67 -4.80
C ALA A 118 10.73 26.40 -3.35
N GLY A 119 11.71 26.25 -2.46
CA GLY A 119 11.46 26.07 -1.05
C GLY A 119 10.94 27.33 -0.39
N VAL A 120 10.03 27.17 0.57
CA VAL A 120 9.51 28.25 1.39
C VAL A 120 9.67 27.89 2.86
N ASN A 121 10.38 28.73 3.60
CA ASN A 121 10.54 28.51 5.04
C ASN A 121 9.20 28.60 5.76
N GLY A 122 8.97 27.70 6.70
CA GLY A 122 7.85 27.77 7.61
C GLY A 122 8.07 28.82 8.69
N ILE A 123 7.01 29.30 9.30
CA ILE A 123 7.02 30.20 10.45
C ILE A 123 6.13 29.59 11.54
N GLU A 124 6.76 29.20 12.63
CA GLU A 124 6.09 28.76 13.86
C GLU A 124 6.01 29.96 14.82
N GLU A 125 4.84 30.24 15.33
CA GLU A 125 4.62 31.20 16.40
C GLU A 125 4.49 30.45 17.73
N ILE A 126 5.36 30.79 18.67
CA ILE A 126 5.40 30.17 20.00
C ILE A 126 4.98 31.22 21.01
N THR A 127 3.88 31.01 21.69
CA THR A 127 3.44 31.85 22.81
C THR A 127 3.92 31.20 24.10
N TYR A 128 4.70 31.94 24.86
CA TYR A 128 5.13 31.56 26.19
C TYR A 128 4.23 32.23 27.23
N ALA A 129 3.78 31.47 28.19
CA ALA A 129 3.23 32.01 29.43
C ALA A 129 4.38 32.16 30.43
N ILE A 130 4.62 33.41 30.84
CA ILE A 130 5.66 33.77 31.79
C ILE A 130 4.95 34.10 33.11
N THR A 131 5.22 33.29 34.13
CA THR A 131 4.69 33.54 35.47
C THR A 131 5.71 34.35 36.24
N LEU A 132 5.28 35.52 36.73
CA LEU A 132 6.06 36.38 37.59
C LEU A 132 5.50 36.23 39.03
N GLU A 133 6.41 36.11 39.99
CA GLU A 133 6.09 36.23 41.44
C GLU A 133 6.83 37.45 41.98
N ASP A 134 6.06 38.39 42.58
CA ASP A 134 6.58 39.66 43.04
C ASP A 134 7.40 40.43 41.99
N GLY A 135 7.07 40.25 40.67
CA GLY A 135 7.77 40.90 39.55
C GLY A 135 9.01 40.15 39.06
N GLU A 136 9.37 39.03 39.66
CA GLU A 136 10.48 38.17 39.21
C GLU A 136 9.95 36.97 38.42
N VAL A 137 10.58 36.67 37.27
CA VAL A 137 10.18 35.53 36.45
C VAL A 137 10.55 34.24 37.16
N VAL A 138 9.52 33.44 37.53
CA VAL A 138 9.71 32.15 38.21
C VAL A 138 9.48 30.97 37.27
N GLU A 139 8.66 31.14 36.23
CA GLU A 139 8.39 30.09 35.26
C GLU A 139 8.20 30.69 33.85
N ARG A 140 8.73 30.00 32.85
CA ARG A 140 8.46 30.25 31.44
C ARG A 140 8.09 28.95 30.77
N ARG A 141 6.83 28.79 30.36
CA ARG A 141 6.34 27.58 29.70
C ARG A 141 5.69 27.91 28.38
N ILE A 142 5.74 26.98 27.44
CA ILE A 142 5.04 27.12 26.17
C ILE A 142 3.54 26.96 26.43
N ALA A 143 2.78 28.00 26.17
CA ALA A 143 1.33 28.02 26.27
C ALA A 143 0.66 27.58 24.97
N ARG A 144 1.23 27.97 23.83
CA ARG A 144 0.68 27.67 22.50
C ARG A 144 1.80 27.56 21.47
N ARG A 145 1.63 26.67 20.51
CA ARG A 145 2.39 26.64 19.27
C ARG A 145 1.41 26.66 18.11
N GLU A 146 1.67 27.49 17.13
CA GLU A 146 0.85 27.60 15.94
C GLU A 146 1.74 27.76 14.72
N MET A 147 1.48 26.98 13.68
CA MET A 147 2.14 27.14 12.41
C MET A 147 1.44 28.28 11.66
N VAL A 148 2.11 29.42 11.56
CA VAL A 148 1.62 30.61 10.84
C VAL A 148 1.81 30.44 9.34
N GLN A 149 2.90 29.78 8.96
CA GLN A 149 3.22 29.46 7.59
C GLN A 149 3.80 28.06 7.53
N GLU A 150 3.19 27.19 6.74
CA GLU A 150 3.69 25.84 6.50
C GLU A 150 5.03 25.88 5.76
N VAL A 151 5.90 24.92 6.09
CA VAL A 151 7.15 24.74 5.36
C VAL A 151 6.85 24.05 4.03
N GLU A 152 7.41 24.58 2.94
CA GLU A 152 7.41 23.90 1.65
C GLU A 152 8.84 23.57 1.26
N ASN A 153 9.13 22.28 1.07
CA ASN A 153 10.46 21.84 0.66
C ASN A 153 10.79 22.27 -0.77
N GLU A 154 12.04 22.63 -1.00
CA GLU A 154 12.58 22.84 -2.34
C GLU A 154 12.68 21.48 -3.04
N VAL A 155 12.10 21.36 -4.24
CA VAL A 155 12.20 20.16 -5.06
C VAL A 155 13.07 20.45 -6.28
N MET A 156 14.20 19.76 -6.36
CA MET A 156 15.15 19.85 -7.45
C MET A 156 15.10 18.57 -8.28
N LEU A 157 14.73 18.67 -9.55
CA LEU A 157 14.86 17.56 -10.50
C LEU A 157 16.32 17.43 -10.92
N VAL A 158 16.86 16.24 -10.80
CA VAL A 158 18.18 15.87 -11.32
C VAL A 158 17.97 14.88 -12.45
N GLY A 159 18.50 15.20 -13.62
CA GLY A 159 18.36 14.36 -14.81
C GLY A 159 18.92 12.97 -14.59
N ALA A 160 18.04 12.00 -14.74
CA ALA A 160 18.35 10.56 -14.70
C ALA A 160 18.07 9.88 -16.05
N ARG A 161 17.78 10.66 -17.11
CA ARG A 161 17.48 10.12 -18.43
C ARG A 161 18.67 9.38 -18.99
N GLU A 162 18.65 8.08 -18.87
CA GLU A 162 19.65 7.23 -19.50
C GLU A 162 19.48 7.23 -21.02
N GLU A 163 20.58 7.15 -21.74
CA GLU A 163 20.54 6.94 -23.17
C GLU A 163 19.93 5.57 -23.50
N VAL A 164 19.06 5.54 -24.51
CA VAL A 164 18.52 4.29 -25.03
C VAL A 164 19.64 3.45 -25.60
N THR A 165 19.80 2.27 -25.05
CA THR A 165 20.86 1.34 -25.46
C THR A 165 20.30 0.22 -26.32
N THR A 166 20.90 0.02 -27.48
CA THR A 166 20.62 -1.17 -28.29
C THR A 166 21.35 -2.37 -27.70
N VAL A 167 20.58 -3.40 -27.31
CA VAL A 167 21.09 -4.61 -26.68
C VAL A 167 20.66 -5.84 -27.48
N PRO A 168 21.54 -6.81 -27.71
CA PRO A 168 21.13 -8.11 -28.24
C PRO A 168 20.17 -8.80 -27.26
N ILE A 169 19.12 -9.40 -27.79
CA ILE A 169 18.12 -10.16 -27.02
C ILE A 169 17.88 -11.52 -27.66
N SER A 170 17.70 -12.54 -26.81
CA SER A 170 17.25 -13.86 -27.22
C SER A 170 15.71 -13.86 -27.29
N GLY A 171 15.16 -14.65 -28.20
CA GLY A 171 13.71 -14.83 -28.33
C GLY A 171 12.95 -13.62 -28.90
N THR A 172 11.70 -13.54 -28.56
CA THR A 172 10.76 -12.48 -28.97
C THR A 172 10.22 -11.76 -27.75
N MET A 173 10.33 -10.46 -27.75
CA MET A 173 9.71 -9.58 -26.76
C MET A 173 8.56 -8.81 -27.44
N ALA A 174 7.37 -8.85 -26.86
CA ALA A 174 6.26 -7.98 -27.25
C ALA A 174 5.93 -7.03 -26.11
N TYR A 175 5.52 -5.82 -26.44
CA TYR A 175 5.08 -4.83 -25.47
C TYR A 175 3.93 -3.99 -25.99
N LEU A 176 3.11 -3.51 -25.07
CA LEU A 176 1.98 -2.62 -25.32
C LEU A 176 2.42 -1.18 -25.06
N ALA A 177 2.33 -0.30 -26.05
CA ALA A 177 2.60 1.12 -25.90
C ALA A 177 1.66 1.95 -26.77
N ASN A 178 1.11 3.05 -26.22
CA ASN A 178 0.13 3.88 -26.92
C ASN A 178 -1.05 3.07 -27.49
N GLN A 179 -1.57 2.10 -26.72
CA GLN A 179 -2.66 1.20 -27.12
C GLN A 179 -2.39 0.44 -28.43
N ASN A 180 -1.11 0.21 -28.74
CA ASN A 180 -0.65 -0.60 -29.87
C ASN A 180 0.36 -1.63 -29.44
N ALA A 181 0.34 -2.77 -30.10
CA ALA A 181 1.32 -3.84 -29.91
C ALA A 181 2.59 -3.56 -30.71
N TRP A 182 3.71 -3.75 -30.07
CA TRP A 182 5.05 -3.67 -30.62
C TRP A 182 5.84 -4.93 -30.33
N MET A 183 6.87 -5.20 -31.09
CA MET A 183 7.78 -6.31 -30.83
C MET A 183 9.23 -5.95 -31.10
N MET A 184 10.11 -6.68 -30.42
CA MET A 184 11.56 -6.69 -30.63
C MET A 184 12.03 -8.14 -30.80
N ARG A 185 12.98 -8.36 -31.71
CA ARG A 185 13.60 -9.68 -31.96
C ARG A 185 15.06 -9.53 -32.39
N GLY A 186 15.94 -10.37 -31.79
CA GLY A 186 17.37 -10.35 -32.03
C GLY A 186 18.11 -9.18 -31.40
N THR A 187 17.49 -7.98 -31.37
CA THR A 187 18.03 -6.78 -30.73
C THR A 187 16.92 -5.82 -30.39
N THR A 188 17.10 -5.05 -29.31
CA THR A 188 16.12 -4.02 -28.88
C THR A 188 16.01 -2.85 -29.83
N GLY A 189 16.99 -2.66 -30.72
CA GLY A 189 16.94 -1.66 -31.80
C GLY A 189 16.04 -2.05 -32.98
N ASN A 190 15.71 -3.33 -33.12
CA ASN A 190 14.81 -3.82 -34.16
C ASN A 190 13.37 -3.86 -33.65
N ARG A 191 12.77 -2.67 -33.58
CA ARG A 191 11.37 -2.49 -33.11
C ARG A 191 10.42 -2.55 -34.30
N ARG A 192 9.40 -3.39 -34.19
CA ARG A 192 8.35 -3.48 -35.21
C ARG A 192 6.97 -3.33 -34.57
N ARG A 193 6.16 -2.46 -35.13
CA ARG A 193 4.78 -2.30 -34.71
C ARG A 193 3.93 -3.43 -35.33
N LEU A 194 3.14 -4.11 -34.48
CA LEU A 194 2.25 -5.19 -34.88
C LEU A 194 0.81 -4.68 -35.13
N THR A 195 0.40 -3.62 -34.45
CA THR A 195 -0.93 -3.00 -34.64
C THR A 195 -0.81 -1.49 -34.79
N SER A 196 -1.81 -0.86 -35.42
CA SER A 196 -1.82 0.59 -35.63
C SER A 196 -3.17 1.23 -35.33
N SER A 197 -4.09 0.46 -34.75
CA SER A 197 -5.47 0.91 -34.49
C SER A 197 -5.60 1.82 -33.27
N GLY A 198 -4.69 1.69 -32.29
CA GLY A 198 -4.72 2.50 -31.06
C GLY A 198 -5.91 2.19 -30.15
N ASP A 199 -6.37 0.95 -30.14
CA ASP A 199 -7.57 0.51 -29.44
C ASP A 199 -7.38 -0.78 -28.60
N LEU A 200 -6.14 -1.19 -28.37
CA LEU A 200 -5.89 -2.31 -27.45
C LEU A 200 -6.20 -1.89 -26.03
N ASP A 201 -7.09 -2.64 -25.36
CA ASP A 201 -7.50 -2.35 -23.99
C ASP A 201 -6.52 -2.90 -22.92
N GLY A 202 -5.54 -3.72 -23.34
CA GLY A 202 -4.54 -4.33 -22.46
C GLY A 202 -5.08 -5.43 -21.54
N ARG A 203 -6.32 -5.84 -21.67
CA ARG A 203 -6.91 -6.90 -20.84
C ARG A 203 -6.30 -8.27 -21.13
N VAL A 204 -6.14 -8.57 -22.39
CA VAL A 204 -5.36 -9.70 -22.87
C VAL A 204 -4.21 -9.18 -23.73
N PHE A 205 -3.00 -9.64 -23.43
CA PHE A 205 -1.80 -9.33 -24.18
C PHE A 205 -0.80 -10.46 -23.98
N GLU A 206 -0.91 -11.54 -24.77
CA GLU A 206 -0.20 -12.79 -24.53
C GLU A 206 0.52 -13.30 -25.78
N LEU A 207 1.85 -13.46 -25.68
CA LEU A 207 2.68 -14.08 -26.71
C LEU A 207 2.56 -15.59 -26.63
N SER A 208 2.44 -16.27 -27.77
CA SER A 208 2.56 -17.72 -27.80
C SER A 208 3.94 -18.15 -27.30
N PRO A 209 4.09 -19.31 -26.65
CA PRO A 209 5.37 -19.75 -26.07
C PRO A 209 6.54 -19.81 -27.05
N ASP A 210 6.26 -20.05 -28.33
CA ASP A 210 7.23 -20.01 -29.43
C ASP A 210 7.47 -18.61 -30.00
N GLY A 211 6.72 -17.59 -29.53
CA GLY A 211 6.81 -16.21 -29.96
C GLY A 211 6.32 -15.97 -31.39
N SER A 212 5.60 -16.92 -32.02
CA SER A 212 5.09 -16.79 -33.39
C SER A 212 3.82 -15.97 -33.51
N SER A 213 3.06 -15.84 -32.44
CA SER A 213 1.75 -15.20 -32.43
C SER A 213 1.52 -14.36 -31.17
N LEU A 214 0.85 -13.21 -31.33
CA LEU A 214 0.39 -12.39 -30.21
C LEU A 214 -1.15 -12.41 -30.15
N LEU A 215 -1.68 -12.82 -29.02
CA LEU A 215 -3.11 -12.80 -28.66
C LEU A 215 -3.39 -11.53 -27.86
N PHE A 216 -4.43 -10.77 -28.22
CA PHE A 216 -4.76 -9.52 -27.56
C PHE A 216 -6.23 -9.14 -27.70
N THR A 217 -6.71 -8.27 -26.83
CA THR A 217 -8.07 -7.71 -26.91
C THR A 217 -8.06 -6.28 -27.43
N ARG A 218 -9.13 -5.93 -28.13
CA ARG A 218 -9.43 -4.59 -28.63
C ARG A 218 -10.74 -4.12 -28.03
N THR A 219 -10.78 -2.87 -27.58
CA THR A 219 -12.01 -2.21 -27.14
C THR A 219 -13.06 -2.25 -28.24
N ALA A 220 -14.27 -2.66 -27.93
CA ALA A 220 -15.36 -2.61 -28.88
C ALA A 220 -15.83 -1.16 -29.11
N THR A 221 -16.41 -0.90 -30.28
CA THR A 221 -16.92 0.43 -30.66
C THR A 221 -18.39 0.65 -30.28
N ASP A 222 -19.10 -0.44 -29.97
CA ASP A 222 -20.49 -0.41 -29.51
C ASP A 222 -20.54 -0.54 -27.96
N THR A 223 -21.73 -0.31 -27.40
CA THR A 223 -21.97 -0.39 -25.95
C THR A 223 -22.47 -1.75 -25.49
N GLU A 224 -22.70 -2.67 -26.40
CA GLU A 224 -23.19 -4.02 -26.10
C GLU A 224 -22.06 -5.03 -25.96
N THR A 225 -20.85 -4.67 -26.43
CA THR A 225 -19.65 -5.50 -26.40
C THR A 225 -18.57 -4.81 -25.58
N LEU A 226 -17.92 -5.53 -24.64
CA LEU A 226 -16.81 -5.03 -23.85
C LEU A 226 -15.55 -4.92 -24.70
N ASN A 227 -15.17 -6.02 -25.33
CA ASN A 227 -13.99 -6.15 -26.18
C ASN A 227 -14.15 -7.36 -27.12
N THR A 228 -13.23 -7.45 -28.07
CA THR A 228 -13.08 -8.59 -28.98
C THR A 228 -11.67 -9.14 -28.92
N LEU A 229 -11.55 -10.47 -29.06
CA LEU A 229 -10.26 -11.15 -29.06
C LEU A 229 -9.66 -11.18 -30.49
N TRP A 230 -8.36 -10.93 -30.58
CA TRP A 230 -7.61 -10.86 -31.83
C TRP A 230 -6.29 -11.61 -31.74
N ILE A 231 -5.79 -12.05 -32.88
CA ILE A 231 -4.47 -12.66 -33.01
C ILE A 231 -3.70 -12.05 -34.19
N VAL A 232 -2.37 -11.89 -34.02
CA VAL A 232 -1.48 -11.43 -35.11
C VAL A 232 -0.25 -12.32 -35.18
N ASP A 233 0.15 -12.68 -36.40
CA ASP A 233 1.42 -13.36 -36.68
C ASP A 233 2.61 -12.40 -36.47
N THR A 234 3.54 -12.79 -35.64
CA THR A 234 4.75 -12.02 -35.31
C THR A 234 5.92 -12.32 -36.25
N LEU A 235 5.85 -13.39 -37.04
CA LEU A 235 6.92 -13.82 -37.93
C LEU A 235 6.86 -13.10 -39.28
N THR A 236 5.67 -12.97 -39.82
CA THR A 236 5.42 -12.35 -41.12
C THR A 236 5.52 -10.83 -41.02
N ALA A 237 6.32 -10.20 -41.87
CA ALA A 237 6.31 -8.74 -42.00
C ALA A 237 4.92 -8.26 -42.50
N ASP A 238 4.43 -7.17 -41.95
CA ASP A 238 3.15 -6.57 -42.28
C ASP A 238 1.92 -7.49 -42.14
N ALA A 239 2.02 -8.54 -41.33
CA ALA A 239 0.89 -9.38 -40.95
C ALA A 239 -0.24 -8.53 -40.37
N GLN A 240 -1.47 -8.78 -40.84
CA GLN A 240 -2.62 -8.09 -40.32
C GLN A 240 -3.27 -8.90 -39.18
N PRO A 241 -3.68 -8.24 -38.08
CA PRO A 241 -4.44 -8.91 -37.05
C PRO A 241 -5.75 -9.51 -37.60
N VAL A 242 -6.08 -10.70 -37.15
CA VAL A 242 -7.35 -11.36 -37.49
C VAL A 242 -8.21 -11.54 -36.22
N PRO A 243 -9.54 -11.39 -36.31
CA PRO A 243 -10.39 -11.59 -35.16
C PRO A 243 -10.46 -13.07 -34.80
N VAL A 244 -10.54 -13.36 -33.51
CA VAL A 244 -10.94 -14.63 -32.95
C VAL A 244 -12.41 -14.54 -32.58
N ASP A 245 -13.19 -15.58 -32.85
CA ASP A 245 -14.65 -15.58 -32.61
C ASP A 245 -14.97 -15.72 -31.10
N VAL A 246 -14.54 -14.74 -30.32
CA VAL A 246 -14.80 -14.58 -28.88
C VAL A 246 -14.87 -13.09 -28.53
N GLU A 247 -15.94 -12.73 -27.84
CA GLU A 247 -16.21 -11.39 -27.35
C GLU A 247 -16.28 -11.38 -25.82
N ASN A 248 -16.18 -10.19 -25.22
CA ASN A 248 -16.31 -9.96 -23.78
C ASN A 248 -15.32 -10.76 -22.95
N VAL A 249 -14.06 -10.81 -23.37
CA VAL A 249 -13.02 -11.60 -22.73
C VAL A 249 -12.47 -10.88 -21.52
N LEU A 250 -12.43 -11.56 -20.36
CA LEU A 250 -11.80 -11.03 -19.15
C LEU A 250 -10.36 -11.52 -19.00
N TRP A 251 -10.10 -12.75 -19.35
CA TRP A 251 -8.79 -13.37 -19.32
C TRP A 251 -8.63 -14.35 -20.48
N ALA A 252 -7.44 -14.40 -21.05
CA ALA A 252 -7.04 -15.46 -21.96
C ALA A 252 -5.53 -15.71 -21.85
N GLY A 253 -5.10 -16.96 -22.08
CA GLY A 253 -3.70 -17.35 -22.04
C GLY A 253 -3.42 -18.60 -22.87
N TRP A 254 -2.17 -18.71 -23.35
CA TRP A 254 -1.66 -19.88 -24.06
C TRP A 254 -1.29 -21.01 -23.12
N SER A 255 -1.59 -22.24 -23.50
CA SER A 255 -0.96 -23.41 -22.88
C SER A 255 0.55 -23.36 -23.07
N SER A 256 1.28 -23.97 -22.15
CA SER A 256 2.75 -23.91 -22.14
C SER A 256 3.39 -24.57 -23.37
N ASP A 257 2.69 -25.54 -24.00
CA ASP A 257 3.07 -26.16 -25.28
C ASP A 257 2.69 -25.32 -26.52
N GLY A 258 1.85 -24.28 -26.34
CA GLY A 258 1.36 -23.42 -27.42
C GLY A 258 0.21 -24.01 -28.25
N ASP A 259 -0.26 -25.21 -27.94
CA ASP A 259 -1.26 -25.90 -28.75
C ASP A 259 -2.68 -25.42 -28.49
N ARG A 260 -2.91 -24.82 -27.31
CA ARG A 260 -4.23 -24.39 -26.84
C ARG A 260 -4.24 -22.98 -26.29
N VAL A 261 -5.41 -22.39 -26.30
CA VAL A 261 -5.74 -21.21 -25.53
C VAL A 261 -6.84 -21.53 -24.53
N ALA A 262 -6.78 -20.93 -23.35
CA ALA A 262 -7.91 -20.88 -22.44
C ALA A 262 -8.37 -19.44 -22.31
N PHE A 263 -9.67 -19.25 -22.06
CA PHE A 263 -10.26 -17.91 -21.90
C PHE A 263 -11.53 -17.96 -21.05
N THR A 264 -11.85 -16.80 -20.48
CA THR A 264 -13.06 -16.55 -19.70
C THR A 264 -13.81 -15.36 -20.29
N THR A 265 -15.12 -15.32 -20.05
CA THR A 265 -15.99 -14.29 -20.62
C THR A 265 -16.71 -13.45 -19.55
N ALA A 266 -17.37 -12.41 -20.00
CA ALA A 266 -18.23 -11.55 -19.19
C ALA A 266 -19.54 -11.26 -19.89
N THR A 267 -20.49 -10.75 -19.11
CA THR A 267 -21.73 -10.15 -19.62
C THR A 267 -21.63 -8.64 -19.41
N VAL A 268 -21.92 -7.84 -20.43
CA VAL A 268 -21.96 -6.37 -20.32
C VAL A 268 -23.10 -5.96 -19.38
N ARG A 269 -22.85 -4.97 -18.55
CA ARG A 269 -23.79 -4.40 -17.57
C ARG A 269 -23.75 -2.87 -17.63
N GLU A 270 -24.84 -2.24 -17.19
CA GLU A 270 -24.88 -0.78 -17.05
C GLU A 270 -24.18 -0.29 -15.77
N GLU A 271 -24.18 -1.14 -14.73
CA GLU A 271 -23.53 -0.85 -13.45
C GLU A 271 -22.00 -0.96 -13.57
N ALA A 272 -21.28 -0.15 -12.78
CA ALA A 272 -19.83 -0.24 -12.71
C ALA A 272 -19.37 -1.63 -12.24
N PRO A 273 -18.36 -2.21 -12.90
CA PRO A 273 -17.42 -1.67 -13.88
C PRO A 273 -17.89 -1.69 -15.35
N GLY A 274 -19.14 -1.92 -15.65
CA GLY A 274 -19.67 -2.03 -17.01
C GLY A 274 -19.79 -3.49 -17.49
N TRP A 275 -19.44 -4.45 -16.63
CA TRP A 275 -19.51 -5.89 -16.94
C TRP A 275 -19.60 -6.73 -15.66
N GLU A 276 -20.09 -7.94 -15.81
CA GLU A 276 -20.13 -8.98 -14.80
C GLU A 276 -19.45 -10.24 -15.35
N ALA A 277 -18.51 -10.82 -14.60
CA ALA A 277 -17.81 -12.02 -15.00
C ALA A 277 -18.74 -13.23 -15.11
N SER A 278 -18.62 -13.99 -16.17
CA SER A 278 -19.30 -15.27 -16.31
C SER A 278 -18.71 -16.35 -15.38
N ASN A 279 -17.48 -16.17 -14.92
CA ASN A 279 -16.71 -17.16 -14.16
C ASN A 279 -16.73 -18.55 -14.82
N ASP A 280 -16.79 -18.54 -16.13
CA ASP A 280 -16.66 -19.70 -17.01
C ASP A 280 -15.18 -19.96 -17.31
N LEU A 281 -14.89 -21.08 -17.91
CA LEU A 281 -13.58 -21.39 -18.46
C LEU A 281 -13.74 -22.25 -19.73
N HIS A 282 -13.18 -21.76 -20.81
CA HIS A 282 -13.15 -22.46 -22.09
C HIS A 282 -11.74 -22.77 -22.53
N THR A 283 -11.55 -23.86 -23.27
CA THR A 283 -10.29 -24.20 -23.93
C THR A 283 -10.56 -24.51 -25.41
N ALA A 284 -9.61 -24.17 -26.28
CA ALA A 284 -9.65 -24.48 -27.70
C ALA A 284 -8.23 -24.50 -28.29
N SER A 285 -8.02 -25.18 -29.41
CA SER A 285 -6.86 -24.95 -30.25
C SER A 285 -7.10 -23.72 -31.14
N LEU A 286 -6.15 -22.79 -31.18
CA LEU A 286 -6.26 -21.56 -31.95
C LEU A 286 -5.37 -21.61 -33.19
N ARG A 287 -5.98 -21.44 -34.36
CA ARG A 287 -5.26 -21.38 -35.62
C ARG A 287 -4.92 -19.92 -35.97
N ALA A 288 -3.66 -19.56 -35.86
CA ALA A 288 -3.21 -18.15 -35.95
C ALA A 288 -3.53 -17.48 -37.28
N ARG A 289 -3.53 -18.23 -38.41
CA ARG A 289 -3.71 -17.63 -39.75
C ARG A 289 -5.07 -17.01 -40.02
N ASP A 290 -6.12 -17.46 -39.32
CA ASP A 290 -7.51 -17.06 -39.55
C ASP A 290 -8.34 -16.87 -38.26
N GLY A 291 -7.72 -16.98 -37.09
CA GLY A 291 -8.37 -16.83 -35.80
C GLY A 291 -9.36 -17.94 -35.42
N ALA A 292 -9.39 -19.05 -36.18
CA ALA A 292 -10.38 -20.10 -35.96
C ALA A 292 -10.09 -20.89 -34.67
N LEU A 293 -11.10 -21.02 -33.81
CA LEU A 293 -11.11 -21.89 -32.63
C LEU A 293 -11.55 -23.30 -33.01
N LEU A 294 -10.70 -24.27 -32.76
CA LEU A 294 -10.97 -25.67 -33.07
C LEU A 294 -11.13 -26.47 -31.77
N GLY A 295 -12.15 -27.32 -31.73
CA GLY A 295 -12.38 -28.18 -30.58
C GLY A 295 -12.67 -27.40 -29.29
N ARG A 296 -13.36 -26.25 -29.38
CA ARG A 296 -13.79 -25.47 -28.21
C ARG A 296 -14.53 -26.36 -27.22
N ARG A 297 -14.08 -26.32 -25.99
CA ARG A 297 -14.65 -27.07 -24.88
C ARG A 297 -14.90 -26.12 -23.72
N GLU A 298 -16.07 -26.20 -23.14
CA GLU A 298 -16.38 -25.61 -21.84
C GLU A 298 -15.82 -26.51 -20.75
N VAL A 299 -14.86 -25.99 -19.98
CA VAL A 299 -14.24 -26.67 -18.84
C VAL A 299 -15.03 -26.38 -17.58
N MET A 300 -15.40 -25.11 -17.39
CA MET A 300 -16.26 -24.65 -16.31
C MET A 300 -17.44 -23.87 -16.87
N PRO A 301 -18.67 -24.21 -16.47
CA PRO A 301 -19.85 -23.44 -16.88
C PRO A 301 -19.92 -22.11 -16.12
N THR A 302 -20.71 -21.18 -16.68
CA THR A 302 -21.03 -19.91 -16.02
C THR A 302 -21.50 -20.14 -14.57
N SER A 303 -20.95 -19.35 -13.64
CA SER A 303 -21.23 -19.45 -12.21
C SER A 303 -21.13 -18.09 -11.51
N ALA A 304 -21.58 -18.03 -10.25
CA ALA A 304 -21.47 -16.81 -9.44
C ALA A 304 -20.03 -16.46 -9.02
N GLY A 305 -19.05 -17.36 -9.14
CA GLY A 305 -17.64 -17.11 -8.95
C GLY A 305 -17.15 -16.92 -7.52
N GLY A 306 -17.98 -17.19 -6.50
CA GLY A 306 -17.56 -17.08 -5.09
C GLY A 306 -17.60 -15.62 -4.56
N ALA A 307 -16.75 -15.33 -3.57
CA ALA A 307 -16.66 -13.99 -2.99
C ALA A 307 -16.22 -12.96 -4.06
N TYR A 308 -16.95 -11.87 -4.17
CA TYR A 308 -16.74 -10.86 -5.21
C TYR A 308 -16.65 -11.42 -6.65
N GLY A 309 -17.37 -12.52 -6.92
CA GLY A 309 -17.33 -13.20 -8.20
C GLY A 309 -17.76 -12.35 -9.40
N TRP A 310 -18.41 -11.21 -9.17
CA TRP A 310 -18.69 -10.18 -10.20
C TRP A 310 -17.43 -9.77 -10.96
N TRP A 311 -16.29 -9.72 -10.26
CA TRP A 311 -15.01 -9.24 -10.80
C TRP A 311 -14.21 -10.31 -11.53
N GLY A 312 -14.62 -11.57 -11.42
CA GLY A 312 -14.05 -12.70 -12.14
C GLY A 312 -12.94 -13.42 -11.41
N THR A 313 -12.52 -14.47 -12.08
CA THR A 313 -11.42 -15.35 -11.68
C THR A 313 -10.27 -15.17 -12.66
N THR A 314 -9.04 -15.06 -12.16
CA THR A 314 -7.82 -15.05 -12.99
C THR A 314 -7.18 -16.43 -13.00
N PHE A 315 -6.42 -16.75 -14.07
CA PHE A 315 -5.81 -18.05 -14.23
C PHE A 315 -4.35 -17.91 -14.69
N ALA A 316 -3.57 -18.98 -14.47
CA ALA A 316 -2.23 -19.12 -15.00
C ALA A 316 -1.98 -20.58 -15.39
N TRP A 317 -1.53 -20.81 -16.63
CA TRP A 317 -1.15 -22.14 -17.09
C TRP A 317 0.04 -22.69 -16.29
N ALA A 318 -0.04 -23.98 -15.97
CA ALA A 318 1.12 -24.70 -15.41
C ALA A 318 2.26 -24.76 -16.45
N PRO A 319 3.53 -24.72 -16.01
CA PRO A 319 4.65 -24.92 -16.91
C PRO A 319 4.63 -26.35 -17.53
N PRO A 320 5.30 -26.57 -18.68
CA PRO A 320 5.31 -27.87 -19.32
C PRO A 320 6.22 -28.82 -18.52
N THR A 321 5.62 -29.71 -17.75
CA THR A 321 6.30 -30.78 -17.00
C THR A 321 5.53 -32.08 -17.19
N ASP A 322 6.24 -33.22 -17.24
CA ASP A 322 5.64 -34.53 -17.44
C ASP A 322 4.89 -35.03 -16.19
N ASP A 323 5.19 -34.44 -15.02
CA ASP A 323 4.69 -34.86 -13.72
C ASP A 323 3.43 -34.11 -13.27
N LEU A 324 2.99 -33.09 -14.02
CA LEU A 324 1.82 -32.30 -13.64
C LEU A 324 0.55 -32.77 -14.37
N PRO A 325 -0.59 -32.84 -13.66
CA PRO A 325 -1.87 -32.96 -14.31
C PRO A 325 -2.16 -31.76 -15.23
N ALA A 326 -3.13 -31.92 -16.14
CA ALA A 326 -3.61 -30.84 -16.98
C ALA A 326 -4.40 -29.82 -16.13
N VAL A 327 -3.70 -28.90 -15.50
CA VAL A 327 -4.26 -27.92 -14.55
C VAL A 327 -3.90 -26.49 -14.92
N LEU A 328 -4.75 -25.57 -14.44
CA LEU A 328 -4.46 -24.13 -14.32
C LEU A 328 -4.41 -23.76 -12.83
N ALA A 329 -3.52 -22.89 -12.43
CA ALA A 329 -3.72 -22.15 -11.19
C ALA A 329 -4.84 -21.13 -11.39
N TYR A 330 -5.64 -20.90 -10.36
CA TYR A 330 -6.65 -19.86 -10.35
C TYR A 330 -6.51 -18.97 -9.11
N ALA A 331 -6.92 -17.74 -9.22
CA ALA A 331 -7.04 -16.80 -8.11
C ALA A 331 -8.40 -16.09 -8.13
N ARG A 332 -9.01 -16.03 -6.96
CA ARG A 332 -10.23 -15.29 -6.63
C ARG A 332 -9.95 -14.31 -5.50
N ALA A 333 -10.91 -13.48 -5.17
CA ALA A 333 -10.76 -12.50 -4.11
C ALA A 333 -10.47 -13.08 -2.71
N ASP A 334 -10.78 -14.35 -2.48
CA ASP A 334 -10.72 -15.06 -1.20
C ASP A 334 -9.96 -16.38 -1.22
N GLU A 335 -9.46 -16.81 -2.39
CA GLU A 335 -8.76 -18.10 -2.50
C GLU A 335 -7.81 -18.15 -3.71
N VAL A 336 -6.79 -18.99 -3.57
CA VAL A 336 -5.92 -19.44 -4.65
C VAL A 336 -5.90 -20.97 -4.67
N GLY A 337 -5.97 -21.55 -5.86
CA GLY A 337 -6.02 -23.00 -6.01
C GLY A 337 -5.73 -23.48 -7.42
N LEU A 338 -6.11 -24.69 -7.70
CA LEU A 338 -5.95 -25.37 -8.97
C LEU A 338 -7.31 -25.74 -9.57
N VAL A 339 -7.44 -25.58 -10.87
CA VAL A 339 -8.58 -26.11 -11.65
C VAL A 339 -8.08 -27.18 -12.60
N ARG A 340 -8.69 -28.36 -12.51
CA ARG A 340 -8.38 -29.51 -13.36
C ARG A 340 -9.10 -29.37 -14.70
N LEU A 341 -8.36 -29.42 -15.79
CA LEU A 341 -8.93 -29.20 -17.12
C LEU A 341 -9.80 -30.36 -17.62
N THR A 342 -9.68 -31.56 -17.03
CA THR A 342 -10.47 -32.71 -17.45
C THR A 342 -11.95 -32.62 -17.11
N ASP A 343 -12.30 -31.95 -16.00
CA ASP A 343 -13.69 -31.90 -15.49
C ASP A 343 -14.07 -30.53 -14.86
N GLY A 344 -13.14 -29.59 -14.83
CA GLY A 344 -13.37 -28.26 -14.24
C GLY A 344 -13.41 -28.24 -12.72
N GLN A 345 -12.96 -29.31 -12.05
CA GLN A 345 -12.92 -29.36 -10.60
C GLN A 345 -11.90 -28.34 -10.06
N MET A 346 -12.35 -27.46 -9.19
CA MET A 346 -11.53 -26.51 -8.46
C MET A 346 -11.12 -27.08 -7.11
N THR A 347 -9.85 -26.95 -6.76
CA THR A 347 -9.27 -27.35 -5.47
C THR A 347 -8.54 -26.18 -4.86
N PRO A 348 -9.08 -25.54 -3.80
CA PRO A 348 -8.39 -24.48 -3.10
C PRO A 348 -7.10 -24.99 -2.43
N LEU A 349 -6.00 -24.27 -2.58
CA LEU A 349 -4.74 -24.50 -1.89
C LEU A 349 -4.61 -23.61 -0.65
N VAL A 350 -5.12 -22.39 -0.73
CA VAL A 350 -5.19 -21.43 0.38
C VAL A 350 -6.47 -20.60 0.28
N THR A 351 -7.05 -20.26 1.43
CA THR A 351 -8.21 -19.38 1.55
C THR A 351 -7.92 -18.27 2.56
N PHE A 352 -8.44 -17.08 2.33
CA PHE A 352 -8.24 -15.90 3.16
C PHE A 352 -9.47 -14.98 3.08
N PRO A 353 -9.65 -14.04 4.02
CA PRO A 353 -10.71 -13.03 3.92
C PRO A 353 -10.52 -12.16 2.67
N PRO A 354 -11.59 -11.90 1.88
CA PRO A 354 -11.46 -11.03 0.70
C PRO A 354 -11.20 -9.59 1.12
N TYR A 355 -10.32 -8.89 0.41
CA TYR A 355 -10.02 -7.48 0.69
C TYR A 355 -11.17 -6.57 0.26
N ARG A 356 -11.65 -5.71 1.17
CA ARG A 356 -12.73 -4.76 0.90
C ARG A 356 -12.19 -3.46 0.31
N THR A 357 -12.23 -3.32 -0.99
CA THR A 357 -11.73 -2.12 -1.70
C THR A 357 -12.60 -0.88 -1.47
N ARG A 358 -13.88 -1.04 -1.12
CA ARG A 358 -14.90 0.02 -1.00
C ARG A 358 -15.06 0.83 -2.31
N ALA A 359 -14.73 0.23 -3.44
CA ALA A 359 -14.74 0.83 -4.76
C ALA A 359 -15.23 -0.20 -5.79
N ALA A 360 -15.39 0.24 -7.04
CA ALA A 360 -15.89 -0.60 -8.13
C ALA A 360 -14.79 -1.51 -8.73
N TRP A 361 -14.08 -2.24 -7.87
CA TRP A 361 -13.09 -3.28 -8.24
C TRP A 361 -12.89 -4.25 -7.07
N ALA A 362 -12.43 -5.45 -7.36
CA ALA A 362 -11.97 -6.40 -6.35
C ALA A 362 -10.50 -6.72 -6.55
N TRP A 363 -9.78 -6.89 -5.45
CA TRP A 363 -8.41 -7.37 -5.48
C TRP A 363 -8.41 -8.90 -5.69
N THR A 364 -7.56 -9.35 -6.60
CA THR A 364 -7.26 -10.77 -6.81
C THR A 364 -5.75 -10.95 -6.74
N PRO A 365 -5.25 -12.00 -6.07
CA PRO A 365 -3.83 -12.24 -5.95
C PRO A 365 -3.15 -12.57 -7.30
N PRO A 366 -1.89 -12.15 -7.48
CA PRO A 366 -1.09 -12.58 -8.61
C PRO A 366 -0.72 -14.06 -8.49
N LEU A 367 -0.45 -14.70 -9.62
CA LEU A 367 -0.05 -16.11 -9.71
C LEU A 367 1.31 -16.21 -10.42
N ALA A 368 2.29 -16.82 -9.78
CA ALA A 368 3.59 -17.10 -10.38
C ALA A 368 3.94 -18.59 -10.14
N TRP A 369 4.00 -19.36 -11.21
CA TRP A 369 4.45 -20.75 -11.16
C TRP A 369 5.97 -20.85 -11.03
N SER A 370 6.45 -21.79 -10.23
CA SER A 370 7.84 -22.23 -10.32
C SER A 370 8.08 -22.97 -11.64
N PRO A 371 9.27 -22.84 -12.26
CA PRO A 371 9.56 -23.49 -13.55
C PRO A 371 9.42 -25.02 -13.53
N ASP A 372 9.59 -25.64 -12.36
CA ASP A 372 9.42 -27.08 -12.15
C ASP A 372 7.94 -27.49 -11.90
N GLY A 373 7.02 -26.53 -11.86
CA GLY A 373 5.58 -26.76 -11.66
C GLY A 373 5.17 -27.20 -10.26
N ARG A 374 6.10 -27.24 -9.31
CA ARG A 374 5.83 -27.79 -7.96
C ARG A 374 5.28 -26.75 -7.00
N PHE A 375 5.45 -25.46 -7.31
CA PHE A 375 5.08 -24.37 -6.43
C PHE A 375 4.38 -23.24 -7.19
N ILE A 376 3.53 -22.52 -6.46
CA ILE A 376 2.91 -21.28 -6.89
C ILE A 376 3.26 -20.23 -5.85
N ALA A 377 3.94 -19.16 -6.24
CA ALA A 377 4.07 -17.96 -5.44
C ALA A 377 2.86 -17.05 -5.67
N THR A 378 2.32 -16.53 -4.60
CA THR A 378 1.14 -15.65 -4.62
C THR A 378 1.16 -14.68 -3.45
N LEU A 379 0.25 -13.72 -3.44
CA LEU A 379 -0.01 -12.88 -2.28
C LEU A 379 -1.25 -13.40 -1.54
N VAL A 380 -1.21 -13.36 -0.23
CA VAL A 380 -2.33 -13.71 0.64
C VAL A 380 -2.72 -12.47 1.43
N HIS A 381 -4.01 -12.16 1.48
CA HIS A 381 -4.53 -11.11 2.33
C HIS A 381 -4.43 -11.56 3.80
N GLY A 382 -3.49 -10.95 4.52
CA GLY A 382 -3.13 -11.32 5.88
C GLY A 382 -4.05 -10.74 6.96
N PRO A 383 -3.91 -11.19 8.20
CA PRO A 383 -4.71 -10.68 9.31
C PRO A 383 -4.39 -9.21 9.63
N PRO A 384 -5.36 -8.45 10.14
CA PRO A 384 -5.11 -7.06 10.51
C PRO A 384 -4.14 -6.96 11.70
N PRO A 385 -3.21 -5.98 11.70
CA PRO A 385 -2.25 -5.77 12.77
C PRO A 385 -2.89 -5.24 14.06
N SER A 386 -4.10 -4.73 14.00
CA SER A 386 -4.91 -4.20 15.08
C SER A 386 -6.33 -4.78 15.02
N GLY A 387 -7.28 -4.21 15.73
CA GLY A 387 -8.63 -4.76 15.88
C GLY A 387 -9.60 -4.49 14.72
N GLU A 388 -9.11 -4.20 13.53
CA GLU A 388 -9.94 -4.05 12.33
C GLU A 388 -10.61 -5.38 11.95
N LEU A 389 -11.64 -5.28 11.09
CA LEU A 389 -12.22 -6.48 10.48
C LEU A 389 -11.21 -7.14 9.54
N PRO A 390 -11.23 -8.47 9.42
CA PRO A 390 -10.30 -9.18 8.51
C PRO A 390 -10.31 -8.63 7.09
N GLU A 391 -11.47 -8.27 6.55
CA GLU A 391 -11.63 -7.73 5.19
C GLU A 391 -11.07 -6.31 5.01
N ASP A 392 -10.80 -5.61 6.09
CA ASP A 392 -10.24 -4.25 6.09
C ASP A 392 -8.72 -4.26 6.42
N SER A 393 -8.10 -5.43 6.55
CA SER A 393 -6.66 -5.55 6.79
C SER A 393 -5.84 -4.89 5.69
N PRO A 394 -4.84 -4.07 5.99
CA PRO A 394 -3.92 -3.52 4.99
C PRO A 394 -2.76 -4.47 4.65
N VAL A 395 -2.74 -5.68 5.21
CA VAL A 395 -1.60 -6.61 5.15
C VAL A 395 -1.73 -7.56 3.96
N PHE A 396 -0.66 -7.69 3.19
CA PHE A 396 -0.54 -8.64 2.08
C PHE A 396 0.82 -9.32 2.16
N ASP A 397 0.80 -10.65 2.23
CA ASP A 397 1.97 -11.47 2.53
C ASP A 397 2.33 -12.36 1.35
N LEU A 398 3.62 -12.44 1.03
CA LEU A 398 4.12 -13.35 0.01
C LEU A 398 4.12 -14.78 0.55
N THR A 399 3.37 -15.62 -0.13
CA THR A 399 3.16 -17.01 0.24
C THR A 399 3.50 -17.93 -0.93
N VAL A 400 4.12 -19.07 -0.64
CA VAL A 400 4.36 -20.13 -1.60
C VAL A 400 3.48 -21.33 -1.25
N LEU A 401 2.78 -21.82 -2.26
CA LEU A 401 1.89 -22.97 -2.20
C LEU A 401 2.55 -24.14 -2.91
N GLY A 402 2.73 -25.25 -2.22
CA GLY A 402 3.16 -26.52 -2.79
C GLY A 402 2.02 -27.54 -2.76
N PHE A 403 2.01 -28.47 -3.70
CA PHE A 403 1.01 -29.53 -3.75
C PHE A 403 1.57 -30.82 -4.35
N THR A 404 0.87 -31.92 -4.10
CA THR A 404 1.10 -33.22 -4.75
C THR A 404 -0.23 -33.74 -5.30
N ALA A 405 -0.17 -34.44 -6.42
CA ALA A 405 -1.30 -35.13 -7.00
C ALA A 405 -1.06 -36.65 -6.95
N ASP A 406 -2.13 -37.45 -6.91
CA ASP A 406 -2.08 -38.89 -7.05
C ASP A 406 -2.12 -39.32 -8.53
N GLU A 407 -2.16 -40.65 -8.78
CA GLU A 407 -2.20 -41.24 -10.12
C GLU A 407 -3.50 -40.88 -10.91
N ASP A 408 -4.54 -40.39 -10.22
CA ASP A 408 -5.81 -39.95 -10.82
C ASP A 408 -5.89 -38.43 -10.96
N ASP A 409 -4.74 -37.71 -10.84
CA ASP A 409 -4.64 -36.26 -10.88
C ASP A 409 -5.43 -35.54 -9.76
N VAL A 410 -5.70 -36.20 -8.66
CA VAL A 410 -6.38 -35.62 -7.51
C VAL A 410 -5.34 -34.97 -6.59
N ILE A 411 -5.55 -33.71 -6.21
CA ILE A 411 -4.66 -33.03 -5.27
C ILE A 411 -4.80 -33.64 -3.89
N THR A 412 -3.74 -34.25 -3.40
CA THR A 412 -3.75 -35.09 -2.19
C THR A 412 -3.07 -34.43 -0.99
N SER A 413 -2.17 -33.51 -1.23
CA SER A 413 -1.43 -32.78 -0.18
C SER A 413 -1.15 -31.34 -0.58
N THR A 414 -1.24 -30.45 0.38
CA THR A 414 -0.92 -29.04 0.18
C THR A 414 0.04 -28.55 1.28
N VAL A 415 0.97 -27.70 0.90
CA VAL A 415 1.89 -27.03 1.81
C VAL A 415 1.77 -25.54 1.56
N THR A 416 1.62 -24.76 2.62
CA THR A 416 1.57 -23.29 2.55
C THR A 416 2.71 -22.74 3.40
N ALA A 417 3.55 -21.90 2.81
CA ALA A 417 4.65 -21.24 3.48
C ALA A 417 4.62 -19.73 3.22
N GLU A 418 4.39 -18.95 4.26
CA GLU A 418 4.60 -17.50 4.20
C GLU A 418 6.11 -17.22 4.16
N LEU A 419 6.56 -16.55 3.12
CA LEU A 419 7.98 -16.22 2.93
C LEU A 419 8.32 -14.79 3.32
N ALA A 420 7.42 -13.84 3.11
CA ALA A 420 7.63 -12.45 3.50
C ALA A 420 6.30 -11.79 3.86
N SER A 421 6.24 -11.14 5.00
CA SER A 421 5.09 -10.37 5.45
C SER A 421 5.12 -8.93 4.92
N GLU A 422 3.93 -8.31 4.82
CA GLU A 422 3.76 -6.88 4.54
C GLU A 422 4.43 -6.43 3.23
N VAL A 423 4.37 -7.26 2.18
CA VAL A 423 4.97 -6.92 0.89
C VAL A 423 4.11 -5.96 0.06
N GLY A 424 2.80 -5.91 0.34
CA GLY A 424 1.84 -5.02 -0.33
C GLY A 424 1.04 -5.72 -1.43
N MET A 425 -0.15 -5.16 -1.72
CA MET A 425 -1.18 -5.79 -2.56
C MET A 425 -0.82 -5.89 -4.04
N TRP A 426 0.06 -5.04 -4.55
CA TRP A 426 0.49 -4.98 -5.96
C TRP A 426 1.92 -5.44 -6.15
N ALA A 427 2.49 -6.19 -5.21
CA ALA A 427 3.85 -6.69 -5.32
C ALA A 427 3.99 -7.56 -6.57
N PRO A 428 4.81 -7.18 -7.56
CA PRO A 428 5.13 -8.04 -8.68
C PRO A 428 5.88 -9.28 -8.18
N LEU A 429 5.56 -10.46 -8.75
CA LEU A 429 6.13 -11.74 -8.37
C LEU A 429 6.62 -12.51 -9.59
N SER A 430 7.75 -13.19 -9.45
CA SER A 430 8.23 -14.15 -10.42
C SER A 430 9.23 -15.11 -9.80
N PHE A 431 9.24 -16.37 -10.18
CA PHE A 431 10.40 -17.22 -9.94
C PHE A 431 11.53 -16.86 -10.92
N PHE A 432 12.75 -17.01 -10.46
CA PHE A 432 13.88 -17.04 -11.38
C PHE A 432 13.78 -18.27 -12.30
N PRO A 433 14.34 -18.22 -13.53
CA PRO A 433 14.25 -19.34 -14.47
C PRO A 433 14.89 -20.64 -14.00
N ASP A 434 15.83 -20.57 -13.05
CA ASP A 434 16.43 -21.74 -12.38
C ASP A 434 15.47 -22.41 -11.36
N GLY A 435 14.45 -21.67 -10.90
CA GLY A 435 13.47 -22.14 -9.92
C GLY A 435 13.96 -22.09 -8.47
N ASP A 436 15.19 -21.66 -8.22
CA ASP A 436 15.80 -21.66 -6.88
C ASP A 436 15.52 -20.37 -6.11
N ARG A 437 15.23 -19.27 -6.81
CA ARG A 437 14.97 -17.96 -6.22
C ARG A 437 13.62 -17.39 -6.64
N ILE A 438 13.14 -16.46 -5.84
CA ILE A 438 11.93 -15.67 -6.09
C ILE A 438 12.32 -14.19 -6.16
N LEU A 439 11.82 -13.51 -7.19
CA LEU A 439 11.85 -12.06 -7.32
C LEU A 439 10.49 -11.51 -6.90
N PHE A 440 10.47 -10.53 -6.01
CA PHE A 440 9.23 -9.97 -5.51
C PHE A 440 9.35 -8.47 -5.24
N GLY A 441 8.23 -7.78 -5.38
CA GLY A 441 8.10 -6.39 -4.97
C GLY A 441 7.86 -6.24 -3.49
N ARG A 442 8.33 -5.14 -2.92
CA ARG A 442 7.95 -4.69 -1.58
C ARG A 442 7.49 -3.25 -1.64
N ALA A 443 6.30 -3.00 -1.13
CA ALA A 443 5.75 -1.66 -1.04
C ALA A 443 6.60 -0.78 -0.13
N ARG A 444 6.87 0.46 -0.54
CA ARG A 444 7.55 1.46 0.31
C ARG A 444 6.67 1.88 1.49
N ILE A 445 5.35 1.83 1.31
CA ILE A 445 4.34 2.09 2.34
C ILE A 445 3.42 0.86 2.47
N PRO A 446 3.84 -0.21 3.18
CA PRO A 446 3.13 -1.49 3.20
C PRO A 446 1.66 -1.41 3.62
N TYR A 447 1.32 -0.58 4.61
CA TYR A 447 -0.05 -0.41 5.10
C TYR A 447 -0.92 0.55 4.25
N ASN A 448 -0.35 1.16 3.21
CA ASN A 448 -1.07 1.91 2.18
C ASN A 448 -0.60 1.47 0.79
N SER A 449 -0.48 0.17 0.61
CA SER A 449 0.13 -0.44 -0.58
C SER A 449 -0.68 -0.27 -1.86
N ASN A 450 -1.95 0.15 -1.76
CA ASN A 450 -2.78 0.48 -2.92
C ASN A 450 -2.24 1.66 -3.75
N THR A 451 -1.56 2.60 -3.11
CA THR A 451 -0.98 3.80 -3.75
C THR A 451 0.53 3.89 -3.59
N SER A 452 1.15 2.85 -3.06
CA SER A 452 2.59 2.80 -2.83
C SER A 452 3.33 2.42 -4.10
N ASP A 453 4.52 2.97 -4.24
CA ASP A 453 5.55 2.45 -5.14
C ASP A 453 6.24 1.23 -4.53
N TYR A 454 6.91 0.46 -5.38
CA TYR A 454 7.55 -0.80 -5.02
C TYR A 454 9.02 -0.81 -5.39
N ASP A 455 9.82 -1.48 -4.57
CA ASP A 455 11.19 -1.86 -4.87
C ASP A 455 11.26 -3.38 -5.02
N LEU A 456 12.16 -3.89 -5.90
CA LEU A 456 12.34 -5.32 -6.10
C LEU A 456 13.41 -5.90 -5.19
N PHE A 457 13.11 -7.07 -4.67
CA PHE A 457 13.99 -7.89 -3.88
C PHE A 457 14.03 -9.32 -4.43
N SER A 458 15.16 -9.99 -4.24
CA SER A 458 15.29 -11.43 -4.48
C SER A 458 15.45 -12.16 -3.15
N MET A 459 15.04 -13.42 -3.13
CA MET A 459 15.30 -14.34 -2.02
C MET A 459 15.35 -15.77 -2.56
N ASP A 460 15.95 -16.68 -1.82
CA ASP A 460 15.84 -18.10 -2.08
C ASP A 460 14.39 -18.56 -1.87
N ARG A 461 13.96 -19.61 -2.57
CA ARG A 461 12.56 -20.06 -2.50
C ARG A 461 12.13 -20.59 -1.13
N ASP A 462 13.06 -20.77 -0.17
CA ASP A 462 12.77 -21.07 1.24
C ASP A 462 12.62 -19.82 2.11
N GLY A 463 12.75 -18.61 1.52
CA GLY A 463 12.63 -17.31 2.17
C GLY A 463 13.94 -16.78 2.76
N SER A 464 15.04 -17.50 2.62
CA SER A 464 16.39 -17.06 3.04
C SER A 464 17.07 -16.14 2.01
N GLU A 465 18.25 -15.64 2.32
CA GLU A 465 19.15 -14.85 1.44
C GLU A 465 18.47 -13.66 0.74
N ARG A 466 17.63 -12.92 1.49
CA ARG A 466 16.94 -11.74 0.94
C ARG A 466 17.92 -10.63 0.62
N ALA A 467 17.85 -10.13 -0.59
CA ALA A 467 18.70 -9.05 -1.08
C ALA A 467 17.92 -8.07 -1.96
N PRO A 468 18.28 -6.76 -1.94
CA PRO A 468 17.78 -5.81 -2.93
C PRO A 468 18.18 -6.27 -4.34
N TYR A 469 17.22 -6.18 -5.27
CA TYR A 469 17.44 -6.55 -6.67
C TYR A 469 17.40 -5.33 -7.61
N PHE A 470 16.32 -4.58 -7.54
CA PHE A 470 16.18 -3.30 -8.20
C PHE A 470 15.47 -2.35 -7.22
N VAL A 471 16.28 -1.58 -6.50
CA VAL A 471 15.81 -0.62 -5.50
C VAL A 471 15.91 0.76 -6.10
N THR A 472 14.80 1.48 -6.05
CA THR A 472 14.68 2.81 -6.64
C THR A 472 14.78 3.93 -5.61
N GLU A 473 15.40 3.69 -4.43
CA GLU A 473 15.61 4.73 -3.40
C GLU A 473 16.28 5.98 -3.97
N ASP A 474 17.21 5.79 -4.93
CA ASP A 474 17.87 6.87 -5.67
C ASP A 474 17.10 7.29 -6.94
N HIS A 475 15.95 6.65 -7.25
CA HIS A 475 15.16 6.84 -8.46
C HIS A 475 13.68 7.02 -8.07
N GLU A 476 13.26 8.22 -7.84
CA GLU A 476 11.84 8.53 -7.63
C GLU A 476 11.10 8.72 -8.97
N PRO A 477 9.86 8.23 -9.11
CA PRO A 477 9.14 7.33 -8.20
C PRO A 477 9.67 5.87 -8.28
N GLY A 478 9.18 4.98 -7.41
CA GLY A 478 9.47 3.54 -7.48
C GLY A 478 8.72 2.84 -8.62
N LEU A 479 8.69 1.50 -8.56
CA LEU A 479 7.99 0.69 -9.55
C LEU A 479 6.48 0.68 -9.27
N GLU A 480 5.69 0.75 -10.34
CA GLU A 480 4.25 0.50 -10.31
C GLU A 480 3.96 -1.01 -10.47
N TYR A 481 2.70 -1.40 -10.27
CA TYR A 481 2.25 -2.77 -10.54
C TYR A 481 2.54 -3.18 -11.99
N GLN A 482 3.16 -4.34 -12.16
CA GLN A 482 3.53 -4.86 -13.47
C GLN A 482 3.76 -6.36 -13.47
N THR A 483 3.72 -6.95 -14.65
CA THR A 483 4.20 -8.30 -14.89
C THR A 483 5.69 -8.27 -15.25
N LEU A 484 6.48 -9.06 -14.57
CA LEU A 484 7.91 -9.21 -14.82
C LEU A 484 8.13 -10.24 -15.95
N ALA A 485 9.00 -9.94 -16.90
CA ALA A 485 9.24 -10.80 -18.06
C ALA A 485 10.72 -11.23 -18.15
N TRP A 486 10.99 -12.50 -17.83
CA TRP A 486 12.33 -13.06 -17.97
C TRP A 486 12.71 -13.31 -19.43
N ALA A 487 13.97 -13.03 -19.73
CA ALA A 487 14.57 -13.49 -20.98
C ALA A 487 14.55 -15.03 -21.04
N PRO A 488 14.36 -15.63 -22.22
CA PRO A 488 14.34 -17.08 -22.38
C PRO A 488 15.64 -17.79 -21.98
N ASP A 489 16.76 -17.07 -21.96
CA ASP A 489 18.06 -17.56 -21.50
C ASP A 489 18.29 -17.39 -19.99
N GLY A 490 17.33 -16.77 -19.28
CA GLY A 490 17.40 -16.52 -17.85
C GLY A 490 18.39 -15.43 -17.41
N ALA A 491 19.13 -14.82 -18.35
CA ALA A 491 20.20 -13.89 -18.01
C ALA A 491 19.73 -12.48 -17.66
N ARG A 492 18.47 -12.15 -17.98
CA ARG A 492 17.92 -10.80 -17.77
C ARG A 492 16.43 -10.86 -17.53
N ILE A 493 15.93 -9.83 -16.87
CA ILE A 493 14.50 -9.57 -16.75
C ILE A 493 14.17 -8.23 -17.40
N ALA A 494 13.04 -8.16 -18.09
CA ALA A 494 12.46 -6.91 -18.56
C ALA A 494 11.42 -6.42 -17.55
N LEU A 495 11.49 -5.16 -17.21
CA LEU A 495 10.54 -4.46 -16.34
C LEU A 495 10.19 -3.10 -16.92
N LEU A 496 9.08 -2.56 -16.47
CA LEU A 496 8.61 -1.22 -16.78
C LEU A 496 9.03 -0.26 -15.66
N PHE A 497 9.67 0.82 -16.05
CA PHE A 497 9.96 1.91 -15.15
C PHE A 497 9.64 3.23 -15.84
N GLN A 498 8.68 3.97 -15.28
CA GLN A 498 8.16 5.23 -15.84
C GLN A 498 7.71 5.13 -17.31
N GLY A 499 7.04 4.04 -17.64
CA GLY A 499 6.52 3.81 -19.00
C GLY A 499 7.57 3.41 -20.02
N ASP A 500 8.81 3.15 -19.62
CA ASP A 500 9.87 2.62 -20.47
C ASP A 500 10.31 1.24 -20.05
N ILE A 501 10.82 0.48 -21.00
CA ILE A 501 11.34 -0.86 -20.78
C ILE A 501 12.80 -0.79 -20.35
N TYR A 502 13.11 -1.43 -19.24
CA TYR A 502 14.46 -1.64 -18.73
C TYR A 502 14.79 -3.12 -18.73
N LEU A 503 16.01 -3.46 -19.13
CA LEU A 503 16.58 -4.79 -18.99
C LEU A 503 17.51 -4.79 -17.78
N VAL A 504 17.24 -5.65 -16.82
CA VAL A 504 18.03 -5.83 -15.61
C VAL A 504 18.69 -7.20 -15.65
N GLY A 505 19.99 -7.26 -15.32
CA GLY A 505 20.71 -8.54 -15.23
C GLY A 505 20.20 -9.41 -14.08
N ASP A 506 20.47 -10.70 -14.15
CA ASP A 506 20.03 -11.72 -13.18
C ASP A 506 20.52 -11.48 -11.73
N GLU A 507 21.58 -10.69 -11.56
CA GLU A 507 22.08 -10.27 -10.22
C GLU A 507 21.56 -8.90 -9.80
N GLY A 508 20.70 -8.22 -10.58
CA GLY A 508 20.17 -6.89 -10.27
C GLY A 508 21.19 -5.74 -10.36
N THR A 509 22.45 -6.03 -10.73
CA THR A 509 23.56 -5.07 -10.67
C THR A 509 23.71 -4.21 -11.90
N SER A 510 23.08 -4.58 -13.01
CA SER A 510 23.14 -3.86 -14.28
C SER A 510 21.73 -3.63 -14.82
N PHE A 511 21.45 -2.43 -15.25
CA PHE A 511 20.19 -2.12 -15.93
C PHE A 511 20.45 -1.27 -17.17
N ARG A 512 19.60 -1.41 -18.18
CA ARG A 512 19.69 -0.71 -19.46
C ARG A 512 18.30 -0.30 -19.91
N ARG A 513 18.09 0.99 -20.13
CA ARG A 513 16.89 1.50 -20.80
C ARG A 513 16.91 1.14 -22.27
N VAL A 514 15.83 0.54 -22.78
CA VAL A 514 15.74 0.06 -24.16
C VAL A 514 14.60 0.69 -24.96
N THR A 515 13.72 1.46 -24.30
CA THR A 515 12.69 2.29 -24.97
C THR A 515 12.73 3.72 -24.42
N ASP A 516 12.06 4.65 -25.11
CA ASP A 516 12.02 6.07 -24.77
C ASP A 516 10.66 6.72 -25.03
N GLU A 517 9.65 5.90 -25.28
CA GLU A 517 8.29 6.40 -25.55
C GLU A 517 7.54 6.83 -24.27
N GLY A 518 7.93 6.31 -23.10
CA GLY A 518 7.29 6.62 -21.81
C GLY A 518 5.83 6.15 -21.72
N THR A 519 5.42 5.20 -22.54
CA THR A 519 4.00 4.77 -22.64
C THR A 519 3.82 3.26 -22.65
N ALA A 520 4.87 2.49 -22.42
CA ALA A 520 4.80 1.05 -22.31
C ALA A 520 4.05 0.65 -21.02
N THR A 521 3.12 -0.30 -21.12
CA THR A 521 2.27 -0.74 -20.02
C THR A 521 2.30 -2.23 -19.76
N GLN A 522 2.72 -3.03 -20.74
CA GLN A 522 2.84 -4.48 -20.61
C GLN A 522 4.02 -5.00 -21.41
N ILE A 523 4.63 -6.08 -20.92
CA ILE A 523 5.73 -6.78 -21.60
C ILE A 523 5.47 -8.29 -21.54
N ARG A 524 5.79 -8.97 -22.65
CA ARG A 524 5.90 -10.43 -22.71
C ARG A 524 7.22 -10.77 -23.39
N TRP A 525 7.96 -11.73 -22.86
CA TRP A 525 9.24 -12.16 -23.42
C TRP A 525 9.32 -13.69 -23.41
N VAL A 526 9.37 -14.29 -24.56
CA VAL A 526 9.32 -15.75 -24.75
C VAL A 526 10.44 -16.23 -25.68
N ARG A 527 10.62 -17.55 -25.74
CA ARG A 527 11.51 -18.15 -26.76
C ARG A 527 11.03 -17.72 -28.16
N GLY A 528 11.93 -17.35 -29.01
CA GLY A 528 11.61 -17.11 -30.43
C GLY A 528 11.45 -18.42 -31.17
N ALA A 529 10.57 -18.44 -32.17
CA ALA A 529 10.58 -19.51 -33.17
C ALA A 529 11.98 -19.57 -33.77
N SER A 530 12.57 -20.76 -33.82
CA SER A 530 13.82 -20.96 -34.60
C SER A 530 13.51 -20.62 -36.07
N PRO A 531 14.34 -19.79 -36.74
CA PRO A 531 14.17 -19.65 -38.18
C PRO A 531 14.37 -21.02 -38.81
N GLU A 532 13.36 -21.49 -39.56
CA GLU A 532 13.48 -22.67 -40.40
C GLU A 532 14.57 -22.49 -41.48
#